data_8df73df52b1d2afd5d9260deb34eb452
#
_entry.id   8df73df52b1d2afd5d9260deb34eb452
#
_cell.length_a   1.000
_cell.length_b   1.000
_cell.length_c   1.000
_cell.angle_alpha   90.00
_cell.angle_beta   90.00
_cell.angle_gamma   90.00
#
_symmetry.space_group_name_H-M   'P 1'
#
loop_
_entity.id
_entity.type
_entity.pdbx_description
1 polymer ?
#
loop_
_entity_poly.entity_id
_entity_poly.type
_entity_poly.pdbx_seq_one_letter_code
_entity_poly.pdbx_strand_id
1 'polypeptide(L)'
;MYTPKEVAENYLSTCRAKAALPLGRMFLLACLAGAFVALAGVASTAAAATVGDPSLAKLVSGCVFPAGLAMVIVAGSELFTGNNLMIMGVLSRVISARRMLRNWGVVYLGNFVGAALVAAFCVLGHVFAAFDGRLAASVISIAQAKASLSFGDAFVRGILCNFLVCIAVWMASAAKSVPGKILAVFFPIMTFVVAGFEHSVADMYYLTAGLMTAAQTSAAAAGLTWGRALLGNLLPVTLGNLVGGVFLVGVSGWYLYLKQGKTTVIS
;
A
#
# COMPACT_ATOMS: atom_id res chain seq x y z
N MET A 1 7.49 -12.33 20.93
CA MET A 1 7.54 -12.09 19.48
C MET A 1 8.46 -13.11 18.83
N TYR A 2 8.40 -13.28 17.51
CA TYR A 2 9.40 -14.05 16.75
C TYR A 2 10.67 -13.22 16.58
N THR A 3 11.82 -13.88 16.53
CA THR A 3 13.10 -13.27 16.14
C THR A 3 13.10 -12.91 14.64
N PRO A 4 13.95 -11.99 14.18
CA PRO A 4 14.03 -11.66 12.75
C PRO A 4 14.28 -12.87 11.84
N LYS A 5 15.08 -13.84 12.30
CA LYS A 5 15.32 -15.09 11.55
C LYS A 5 14.06 -15.95 11.47
N GLU A 6 13.36 -16.16 12.59
CA GLU A 6 12.08 -16.88 12.62
C GLU A 6 11.01 -16.21 11.73
N VAL A 7 10.98 -14.86 11.70
CA VAL A 7 10.07 -14.13 10.80
C VAL A 7 10.38 -14.46 9.34
N ALA A 8 11.66 -14.43 8.94
CA ALA A 8 12.06 -14.75 7.58
C ALA A 8 11.71 -16.21 7.21
N GLU A 9 12.00 -17.16 8.10
CA GLU A 9 11.70 -18.58 7.89
C GLU A 9 10.18 -18.83 7.79
N ASN A 10 9.40 -18.24 8.69
CA ASN A 10 7.93 -18.34 8.67
C ASN A 10 7.32 -17.71 7.41
N TYR A 11 7.94 -16.62 6.90
CA TYR A 11 7.45 -15.97 5.70
C TYR A 11 7.61 -16.84 4.43
N LEU A 12 8.52 -17.80 4.41
CA LEU A 12 8.60 -18.78 3.31
C LEU A 12 7.35 -19.64 3.19
N SER A 13 6.72 -20.00 4.31
CA SER A 13 5.42 -20.71 4.30
C SER A 13 4.31 -19.82 3.76
N THR A 14 4.30 -18.54 4.13
CA THR A 14 3.40 -17.52 3.59
C THR A 14 3.58 -17.36 2.07
N CYS A 15 4.83 -17.35 1.57
CA CYS A 15 5.11 -17.31 0.14
C CYS A 15 4.47 -18.51 -0.60
N ARG A 16 4.60 -19.73 -0.05
CA ARG A 16 3.96 -20.92 -0.64
C ARG A 16 2.45 -20.80 -0.68
N ALA A 17 1.83 -20.38 0.42
CA ALA A 17 0.38 -20.20 0.52
C ALA A 17 -0.13 -19.18 -0.50
N LYS A 18 0.48 -17.99 -0.57
CA LYS A 18 0.14 -16.94 -1.55
C LYS A 18 0.32 -17.40 -3.00
N ALA A 19 1.42 -18.09 -3.30
CA ALA A 19 1.70 -18.62 -4.64
C ALA A 19 0.74 -19.73 -5.08
N ALA A 20 0.12 -20.44 -4.13
CA ALA A 20 -0.83 -21.52 -4.38
C ALA A 20 -2.29 -21.04 -4.51
N LEU A 21 -2.60 -19.79 -4.20
CA LEU A 21 -3.97 -19.28 -4.27
C LEU A 21 -4.57 -19.45 -5.67
N PRO A 22 -5.81 -19.99 -5.78
CA PRO A 22 -6.59 -19.95 -7.01
C PRO A 22 -6.87 -18.51 -7.46
N LEU A 23 -6.91 -18.25 -8.76
CA LEU A 23 -7.05 -16.90 -9.33
C LEU A 23 -8.25 -16.14 -8.76
N GLY A 24 -9.44 -16.75 -8.70
CA GLY A 24 -10.64 -16.10 -8.19
C GLY A 24 -10.53 -15.70 -6.72
N ARG A 25 -9.97 -16.56 -5.86
CA ARG A 25 -9.74 -16.23 -4.45
C ARG A 25 -8.69 -15.14 -4.29
N MET A 26 -7.60 -15.24 -5.05
CA MET A 26 -6.53 -14.24 -5.05
C MET A 26 -7.08 -12.86 -5.45
N PHE A 27 -7.87 -12.79 -6.52
CA PHE A 27 -8.47 -11.56 -7.00
C PHE A 27 -9.45 -10.96 -5.99
N LEU A 28 -10.34 -11.78 -5.40
CA LEU A 28 -11.29 -11.30 -4.39
C LEU A 28 -10.57 -10.77 -3.13
N LEU A 29 -9.56 -11.50 -2.62
CA LEU A 29 -8.74 -11.03 -1.49
C LEU A 29 -8.00 -9.74 -1.84
N ALA A 30 -7.59 -9.57 -3.09
CA ALA A 30 -6.97 -8.35 -3.55
C ALA A 30 -7.97 -7.18 -3.63
N CYS A 31 -9.19 -7.40 -4.11
CA CYS A 31 -10.25 -6.39 -4.08
C CYS A 31 -10.54 -5.93 -2.65
N LEU A 32 -10.61 -6.86 -1.69
CA LEU A 32 -10.78 -6.52 -0.28
C LEU A 32 -9.63 -5.66 0.25
N ALA A 33 -8.37 -6.00 -0.07
CA ALA A 33 -7.23 -5.19 0.37
C ALA A 33 -7.25 -3.78 -0.21
N GLY A 34 -7.55 -3.64 -1.51
CA GLY A 34 -7.72 -2.34 -2.15
C GLY A 34 -8.84 -1.52 -1.50
N ALA A 35 -9.97 -2.16 -1.18
CA ALA A 35 -11.08 -1.53 -0.47
C ALA A 35 -10.70 -1.10 0.95
N PHE A 36 -9.97 -1.91 1.72
CA PHE A 36 -9.53 -1.54 3.07
C PHE A 36 -8.58 -0.34 3.06
N VAL A 37 -7.63 -0.30 2.13
CA VAL A 37 -6.74 0.86 1.97
C VAL A 37 -7.53 2.10 1.55
N ALA A 38 -8.50 1.95 0.64
CA ALA A 38 -9.36 3.04 0.19
C ALA A 38 -10.24 3.59 1.33
N LEU A 39 -10.88 2.73 2.13
CA LEU A 39 -11.67 3.14 3.30
C LEU A 39 -10.83 3.90 4.33
N ALA A 40 -9.59 3.47 4.56
CA ALA A 40 -8.66 4.22 5.40
C ALA A 40 -8.31 5.58 4.77
N GLY A 41 -8.18 5.65 3.45
CA GLY A 41 -8.00 6.90 2.71
C GLY A 41 -9.20 7.85 2.86
N VAL A 42 -10.43 7.33 2.74
CA VAL A 42 -11.67 8.11 2.99
C VAL A 42 -11.65 8.69 4.41
N ALA A 43 -11.46 7.82 5.41
CA ALA A 43 -11.47 8.22 6.82
C ALA A 43 -10.36 9.23 7.15
N SER A 44 -9.17 8.99 6.66
CA SER A 44 -7.99 9.85 6.83
C SER A 44 -8.20 11.23 6.21
N THR A 45 -8.76 11.30 5.00
CA THR A 45 -9.07 12.57 4.32
C THR A 45 -10.17 13.31 5.04
N ALA A 46 -11.25 12.61 5.44
CA ALA A 46 -12.36 13.23 6.16
C ALA A 46 -11.92 13.79 7.52
N ALA A 47 -11.10 13.05 8.26
CA ALA A 47 -10.57 13.49 9.56
C ALA A 47 -9.71 14.76 9.47
N ALA A 48 -9.02 14.97 8.35
CA ALA A 48 -8.12 16.10 8.15
C ALA A 48 -8.73 17.26 7.36
N ALA A 49 -9.87 17.05 6.68
CA ALA A 49 -10.44 18.00 5.70
C ALA A 49 -10.72 19.41 6.24
N THR A 50 -10.96 19.55 7.54
CA THR A 50 -11.29 20.82 8.19
C THR A 50 -10.21 21.31 9.15
N VAL A 51 -9.08 20.62 9.26
CA VAL A 51 -7.94 21.01 10.10
C VAL A 51 -7.17 22.12 9.40
N GLY A 52 -7.15 23.31 9.99
CA GLY A 52 -6.56 24.52 9.38
C GLY A 52 -5.03 24.51 9.34
N ASP A 53 -4.37 23.88 10.31
CA ASP A 53 -2.91 23.74 10.31
C ASP A 53 -2.44 22.56 9.45
N PRO A 54 -1.57 22.78 8.43
CA PRO A 54 -1.15 21.71 7.52
C PRO A 54 -0.38 20.58 8.21
N SER A 55 0.43 20.88 9.22
CA SER A 55 1.22 19.88 9.94
C SER A 55 0.30 19.00 10.80
N LEU A 56 -0.67 19.62 11.48
CA LEU A 56 -1.68 18.91 12.26
C LEU A 56 -2.58 18.06 11.35
N ALA A 57 -3.00 18.59 10.19
CA ALA A 57 -3.76 17.83 9.20
C ALA A 57 -3.01 16.56 8.74
N LYS A 58 -1.71 16.69 8.49
CA LYS A 58 -0.84 15.56 8.15
C LYS A 58 -0.74 14.53 9.29
N LEU A 59 -0.57 14.99 10.53
CA LEU A 59 -0.52 14.13 11.70
C LEU A 59 -1.84 13.37 11.90
N VAL A 60 -2.97 14.07 11.82
CA VAL A 60 -4.31 13.47 11.93
C VAL A 60 -4.51 12.40 10.85
N SER A 61 -4.20 12.73 9.58
CA SER A 61 -4.22 11.75 8.49
C SER A 61 -3.36 10.53 8.79
N GLY A 62 -2.14 10.76 9.27
CA GLY A 62 -1.18 9.72 9.62
C GLY A 62 -1.64 8.83 10.76
N CYS A 63 -2.39 9.34 11.72
CA CYS A 63 -2.96 8.54 12.82
C CYS A 63 -4.14 7.67 12.37
N VAL A 64 -4.91 8.10 11.38
CA VAL A 64 -6.12 7.37 10.92
C VAL A 64 -5.78 6.31 9.85
N PHE A 65 -4.91 6.65 8.89
CA PHE A 65 -4.62 5.81 7.73
C PHE A 65 -4.08 4.39 8.06
N PRO A 66 -3.32 4.14 9.15
CA PRO A 66 -2.85 2.80 9.50
C PRO A 66 -3.93 1.73 9.65
N ALA A 67 -5.19 2.14 9.91
CA ALA A 67 -6.34 1.23 9.95
C ALA A 67 -6.46 0.38 8.67
N GLY A 68 -6.06 0.91 7.50
CA GLY A 68 -6.08 0.19 6.24
C GLY A 68 -5.19 -1.06 6.26
N LEU A 69 -3.91 -0.91 6.63
CA LEU A 69 -3.00 -2.06 6.71
C LEU A 69 -3.35 -2.99 7.87
N ALA A 70 -3.88 -2.46 8.97
CA ALA A 70 -4.37 -3.29 10.07
C ALA A 70 -5.50 -4.22 9.60
N MET A 71 -6.48 -3.70 8.85
CA MET A 71 -7.54 -4.51 8.25
C MET A 71 -6.98 -5.54 7.26
N VAL A 72 -6.06 -5.16 6.38
CA VAL A 72 -5.41 -6.08 5.44
C VAL A 72 -4.76 -7.27 6.15
N ILE A 73 -4.03 -7.03 7.23
CA ILE A 73 -3.28 -8.07 7.95
C ILE A 73 -4.20 -8.92 8.83
N VAL A 74 -5.12 -8.31 9.54
CA VAL A 74 -5.97 -9.02 10.50
C VAL A 74 -7.09 -9.78 9.81
N ALA A 75 -7.71 -9.20 8.77
CA ALA A 75 -8.72 -9.88 7.96
C ALA A 75 -8.12 -10.84 6.91
N GLY A 76 -6.81 -10.78 6.65
CA GLY A 76 -6.12 -11.76 5.80
C GLY A 76 -6.32 -11.54 4.31
N SER A 77 -6.14 -10.32 3.80
CA SER A 77 -6.28 -9.99 2.37
C SER A 77 -4.92 -9.84 1.65
N GLU A 78 -4.97 -9.71 0.30
CA GLU A 78 -3.79 -9.70 -0.57
C GLU A 78 -3.45 -8.27 -1.01
N LEU A 79 -2.36 -7.72 -0.49
CA LEU A 79 -1.88 -6.37 -0.82
C LEU A 79 -0.59 -6.44 -1.66
N PHE A 80 -0.61 -5.81 -2.84
CA PHE A 80 0.50 -5.82 -3.79
C PHE A 80 1.83 -5.38 -3.16
N THR A 81 1.83 -4.26 -2.44
CA THR A 81 3.04 -3.70 -1.83
C THR A 81 3.64 -4.62 -0.77
N GLY A 82 2.81 -5.25 0.09
CA GLY A 82 3.27 -6.26 1.05
C GLY A 82 3.74 -7.55 0.39
N ASN A 83 3.13 -7.93 -0.76
CA ASN A 83 3.51 -9.13 -1.51
C ASN A 83 4.87 -9.00 -2.23
N ASN A 84 5.49 -7.82 -2.24
CA ASN A 84 6.86 -7.67 -2.73
C ASN A 84 7.86 -8.51 -1.92
N LEU A 85 7.56 -8.81 -0.67
CA LEU A 85 8.36 -9.73 0.16
C LEU A 85 8.37 -11.18 -0.36
N MET A 86 7.49 -11.55 -1.30
CA MET A 86 7.52 -12.88 -1.95
C MET A 86 8.83 -13.16 -2.69
N ILE A 87 9.63 -12.13 -2.98
CA ILE A 87 10.98 -12.30 -3.54
C ILE A 87 11.85 -13.22 -2.67
N MET A 88 11.69 -13.20 -1.34
CA MET A 88 12.40 -14.11 -0.43
C MET A 88 12.12 -15.57 -0.76
N GLY A 89 10.85 -15.89 -1.12
CA GLY A 89 10.46 -17.23 -1.52
C GLY A 89 11.08 -17.66 -2.87
N VAL A 90 11.28 -16.73 -3.80
CA VAL A 90 11.95 -16.99 -5.08
C VAL A 90 13.45 -17.24 -4.86
N LEU A 91 14.10 -16.37 -4.08
CA LEU A 91 15.54 -16.49 -3.78
C LEU A 91 15.85 -17.75 -2.97
N SER A 92 14.93 -18.17 -2.09
CA SER A 92 15.02 -19.43 -1.34
C SER A 92 14.55 -20.65 -2.15
N ARG A 93 14.16 -20.49 -3.42
CA ARG A 93 13.67 -21.55 -4.32
C ARG A 93 12.43 -22.30 -3.82
N VAL A 94 11.63 -21.69 -2.94
CA VAL A 94 10.38 -22.31 -2.44
C VAL A 94 9.16 -21.99 -3.31
N ILE A 95 9.25 -20.96 -4.15
CA ILE A 95 8.28 -20.63 -5.20
C ILE A 95 9.02 -20.21 -6.48
N SER A 96 8.37 -20.35 -7.64
CA SER A 96 8.94 -19.86 -8.90
C SER A 96 8.66 -18.37 -9.09
N ALA A 97 9.55 -17.66 -9.82
CA ALA A 97 9.34 -16.26 -10.21
C ALA A 97 8.01 -16.09 -10.99
N ARG A 98 7.63 -17.04 -11.86
CA ARG A 98 6.36 -17.03 -12.58
C ARG A 98 5.15 -16.97 -11.64
N ARG A 99 5.17 -17.74 -10.55
CA ARG A 99 4.07 -17.72 -9.54
C ARG A 99 4.03 -16.39 -8.78
N MET A 100 5.17 -15.83 -8.44
CA MET A 100 5.29 -14.51 -7.81
C MET A 100 4.73 -13.42 -8.75
N LEU A 101 5.16 -13.37 -10.00
CA LEU A 101 4.69 -12.39 -10.98
C LEU A 101 3.19 -12.53 -11.27
N ARG A 102 2.67 -13.77 -11.34
CA ARG A 102 1.23 -14.02 -11.43
C ARG A 102 0.48 -13.41 -10.23
N ASN A 103 0.98 -13.65 -9.01
CA ASN A 103 0.39 -13.07 -7.79
C ASN A 103 0.41 -11.54 -7.88
N TRP A 104 1.55 -10.94 -8.17
CA TRP A 104 1.67 -9.49 -8.27
C TRP A 104 0.70 -8.87 -9.28
N GLY A 105 0.60 -9.43 -10.48
CA GLY A 105 -0.30 -8.91 -11.52
C GLY A 105 -1.77 -9.00 -11.12
N VAL A 106 -2.21 -10.17 -10.63
CA VAL A 106 -3.61 -10.37 -10.20
C VAL A 106 -3.94 -9.51 -8.99
N VAL A 107 -3.03 -9.43 -8.02
CA VAL A 107 -3.24 -8.65 -6.80
C VAL A 107 -3.23 -7.15 -7.11
N TYR A 108 -2.35 -6.67 -7.97
CA TYR A 108 -2.32 -5.26 -8.38
C TYR A 108 -3.65 -4.83 -9.03
N LEU A 109 -4.16 -5.63 -9.96
CA LEU A 109 -5.44 -5.38 -10.62
C LEU A 109 -6.62 -5.45 -9.63
N GLY A 110 -6.62 -6.44 -8.74
CA GLY A 110 -7.66 -6.55 -7.72
C GLY A 110 -7.64 -5.38 -6.72
N ASN A 111 -6.44 -4.94 -6.29
CA ASN A 111 -6.32 -3.76 -5.43
C ASN A 111 -6.89 -2.52 -6.13
N PHE A 112 -6.60 -2.33 -7.43
CA PHE A 112 -7.15 -1.22 -8.18
C PHE A 112 -8.67 -1.28 -8.25
N VAL A 113 -9.25 -2.43 -8.58
CA VAL A 113 -10.71 -2.62 -8.64
C VAL A 113 -11.35 -2.33 -7.27
N GLY A 114 -10.81 -2.88 -6.18
CA GLY A 114 -11.33 -2.63 -4.84
C GLY A 114 -11.27 -1.16 -4.43
N ALA A 115 -10.16 -0.48 -4.73
CA ALA A 115 -9.99 0.94 -4.46
C ALA A 115 -10.96 1.81 -5.29
N ALA A 116 -11.10 1.51 -6.58
CA ALA A 116 -12.01 2.22 -7.48
C ALA A 116 -13.49 2.02 -7.09
N LEU A 117 -13.88 0.83 -6.66
CA LEU A 117 -15.25 0.57 -6.17
C LEU A 117 -15.57 1.40 -4.93
N VAL A 118 -14.66 1.51 -3.96
CA VAL A 118 -14.87 2.37 -2.78
C VAL A 118 -14.97 3.83 -3.20
N ALA A 119 -14.12 4.32 -4.11
CA ALA A 119 -14.20 5.67 -4.63
C ALA A 119 -15.56 5.92 -5.30
N ALA A 120 -16.02 5.00 -6.16
CA ALA A 120 -17.32 5.08 -6.82
C ALA A 120 -18.49 5.11 -5.82
N PHE A 121 -18.48 4.23 -4.81
CA PHE A 121 -19.53 4.22 -3.78
C PHE A 121 -19.56 5.50 -2.96
N CYS A 122 -18.39 6.08 -2.64
CA CYS A 122 -18.33 7.36 -1.94
C CYS A 122 -18.90 8.51 -2.79
N VAL A 123 -18.62 8.52 -4.08
CA VAL A 123 -19.15 9.51 -5.03
C VAL A 123 -20.67 9.34 -5.19
N LEU A 124 -21.15 8.12 -5.46
CA LEU A 124 -22.57 7.82 -5.62
C LEU A 124 -23.39 8.05 -4.35
N GLY A 125 -22.80 7.75 -3.20
CA GLY A 125 -23.43 7.97 -1.88
C GLY A 125 -23.25 9.39 -1.35
N HIS A 126 -22.70 10.33 -2.13
CA HIS A 126 -22.45 11.73 -1.76
C HIS A 126 -21.62 11.89 -0.48
N VAL A 127 -20.78 10.92 -0.13
CA VAL A 127 -19.94 10.97 1.08
C VAL A 127 -19.02 12.21 1.07
N PHE A 128 -18.56 12.61 -0.11
CA PHE A 128 -17.67 13.76 -0.25
C PHE A 128 -18.37 15.12 -0.19
N ALA A 129 -19.70 15.16 -0.12
CA ALA A 129 -20.45 16.43 0.11
C ALA A 129 -20.32 16.95 1.56
N ALA A 130 -19.75 16.15 2.47
CA ALA A 130 -19.59 16.51 3.87
C ALA A 130 -18.79 17.82 4.05
N PHE A 131 -19.06 18.49 5.18
CA PHE A 131 -18.41 19.74 5.59
C PHE A 131 -18.60 20.88 4.57
N ASP A 132 -19.82 21.02 4.04
CA ASP A 132 -20.18 22.04 3.04
C ASP A 132 -19.27 21.97 1.79
N GLY A 133 -18.97 20.74 1.32
CA GLY A 133 -18.14 20.48 0.15
C GLY A 133 -16.63 20.55 0.38
N ARG A 134 -16.17 20.88 1.59
CA ARG A 134 -14.71 20.94 1.90
C ARG A 134 -14.03 19.57 1.75
N LEU A 135 -14.75 18.49 2.02
CA LEU A 135 -14.21 17.15 1.80
C LEU A 135 -13.99 16.88 0.30
N ALA A 136 -14.93 17.25 -0.58
CA ALA A 136 -14.76 17.14 -2.03
C ALA A 136 -13.55 17.93 -2.53
N ALA A 137 -13.41 19.18 -2.05
CA ALA A 137 -12.26 20.02 -2.38
C ALA A 137 -10.93 19.37 -1.94
N SER A 138 -10.89 18.77 -0.75
CA SER A 138 -9.71 18.06 -0.24
C SER A 138 -9.37 16.83 -1.08
N VAL A 139 -10.36 16.02 -1.45
CA VAL A 139 -10.19 14.83 -2.31
C VAL A 139 -9.61 15.21 -3.67
N ILE A 140 -10.14 16.26 -4.31
CA ILE A 140 -9.64 16.76 -5.60
C ILE A 140 -8.22 17.31 -5.46
N SER A 141 -7.96 18.12 -4.44
CA SER A 141 -6.64 18.72 -4.19
C SER A 141 -5.56 17.66 -3.97
N ILE A 142 -5.84 16.61 -3.18
CA ILE A 142 -4.91 15.50 -2.97
C ILE A 142 -4.59 14.80 -4.30
N ALA A 143 -5.61 14.51 -5.10
CA ALA A 143 -5.43 13.85 -6.39
C ALA A 143 -4.61 14.73 -7.37
N GLN A 144 -4.86 16.04 -7.41
CA GLN A 144 -4.10 16.99 -8.23
C GLN A 144 -2.63 17.04 -7.78
N ALA A 145 -2.37 17.15 -6.48
CA ALA A 145 -1.01 17.16 -5.94
C ALA A 145 -0.24 15.89 -6.34
N LYS A 146 -0.87 14.70 -6.26
CA LYS A 146 -0.29 13.43 -6.67
C LYS A 146 -0.05 13.37 -8.20
N ALA A 147 -1.02 13.78 -9.00
CA ALA A 147 -0.90 13.78 -10.47
C ALA A 147 0.11 14.81 -11.00
N SER A 148 0.52 15.79 -10.17
CA SER A 148 1.49 16.82 -10.53
C SER A 148 2.94 16.49 -10.18
N LEU A 149 3.19 15.37 -9.47
CA LEU A 149 4.55 14.95 -9.15
C LEU A 149 5.37 14.68 -10.42
N SER A 150 6.66 15.04 -10.36
CA SER A 150 7.60 14.58 -11.38
C SER A 150 7.77 13.06 -11.30
N PHE A 151 8.19 12.42 -12.39
CA PHE A 151 8.51 10.99 -12.39
C PHE A 151 9.52 10.63 -11.30
N GLY A 152 10.58 11.44 -11.17
CA GLY A 152 11.64 11.22 -10.17
C GLY A 152 11.11 11.33 -8.74
N ASP A 153 10.33 12.37 -8.43
CA ASP A 153 9.74 12.54 -7.09
C ASP A 153 8.80 11.39 -6.73
N ALA A 154 7.91 11.03 -7.65
CA ALA A 154 6.96 9.93 -7.45
C ALA A 154 7.69 8.59 -7.24
N PHE A 155 8.76 8.32 -8.03
CA PHE A 155 9.57 7.12 -7.91
C PHE A 155 10.31 7.03 -6.58
N VAL A 156 11.03 8.09 -6.17
CA VAL A 156 11.80 8.10 -4.92
C VAL A 156 10.89 8.04 -3.70
N ARG A 157 9.78 8.80 -3.70
CA ARG A 157 8.77 8.70 -2.64
C ARG A 157 8.15 7.31 -2.58
N GLY A 158 7.99 6.66 -3.72
CA GLY A 158 7.56 5.26 -3.82
C GLY A 158 8.53 4.29 -3.15
N ILE A 159 9.85 4.45 -3.35
CA ILE A 159 10.88 3.64 -2.69
C ILE A 159 10.76 3.74 -1.17
N LEU A 160 10.74 4.96 -0.64
CA LEU A 160 10.68 5.23 0.80
C LEU A 160 9.39 4.70 1.43
N CYS A 161 8.27 4.84 0.72
CA CYS A 161 6.99 4.33 1.18
C CYS A 161 7.01 2.81 1.34
N ASN A 162 7.36 2.07 0.30
CA ASN A 162 7.25 0.62 0.36
C ASN A 162 8.38 -0.05 1.16
N PHE A 163 9.49 0.64 1.40
CA PHE A 163 10.41 0.26 2.47
C PHE A 163 9.66 0.17 3.81
N LEU A 164 8.91 1.21 4.19
CA LEU A 164 8.14 1.26 5.45
C LEU A 164 6.98 0.26 5.48
N VAL A 165 6.24 0.12 4.37
CA VAL A 165 5.12 -0.85 4.29
C VAL A 165 5.62 -2.29 4.46
N CYS A 166 6.71 -2.66 3.81
CA CYS A 166 7.29 -4.00 3.96
C CYS A 166 7.87 -4.23 5.35
N ILE A 167 8.47 -3.21 5.98
CA ILE A 167 8.87 -3.26 7.40
C ILE A 167 7.65 -3.43 8.30
N ALA A 168 6.54 -2.73 8.05
CA ALA A 168 5.30 -2.91 8.79
C ALA A 168 4.77 -4.36 8.72
N VAL A 169 4.77 -4.96 7.51
CA VAL A 169 4.40 -6.38 7.31
C VAL A 169 5.36 -7.31 8.05
N TRP A 170 6.66 -7.04 8.01
CA TRP A 170 7.68 -7.79 8.74
C TRP A 170 7.46 -7.73 10.25
N MET A 171 7.27 -6.53 10.80
CA MET A 171 7.01 -6.33 12.23
C MET A 171 5.69 -7.00 12.67
N ALA A 172 4.64 -6.90 11.87
CA ALA A 172 3.37 -7.58 12.13
C ALA A 172 3.51 -9.12 12.10
N SER A 173 4.41 -9.65 11.26
CA SER A 173 4.73 -11.07 11.22
C SER A 173 5.51 -11.54 12.46
N ALA A 174 6.23 -10.65 13.14
CA ALA A 174 6.91 -10.93 14.40
C ALA A 174 5.94 -10.96 15.58
N ALA A 175 4.80 -10.27 15.50
CA ALA A 175 3.82 -10.19 16.59
C ALA A 175 2.94 -11.44 16.66
N LYS A 176 2.69 -11.93 17.90
CA LYS A 176 1.88 -13.13 18.18
C LYS A 176 0.43 -12.83 18.58
N SER A 177 0.06 -11.57 18.78
CA SER A 177 -1.29 -11.14 19.16
C SER A 177 -1.86 -10.12 18.19
N VAL A 178 -3.19 -10.03 18.09
CA VAL A 178 -3.85 -9.06 17.22
C VAL A 178 -3.50 -7.61 17.60
N PRO A 179 -3.56 -7.20 18.88
CA PRO A 179 -3.12 -5.84 19.26
C PRO A 179 -1.66 -5.57 18.90
N GLY A 180 -0.78 -6.55 19.09
CA GLY A 180 0.63 -6.44 18.69
C GLY A 180 0.82 -6.23 17.20
N LYS A 181 0.03 -6.91 16.34
CA LYS A 181 0.05 -6.70 14.89
C LYS A 181 -0.42 -5.30 14.50
N ILE A 182 -1.52 -4.82 15.14
CA ILE A 182 -2.05 -3.48 14.89
C ILE A 182 -1.02 -2.40 15.26
N LEU A 183 -0.40 -2.50 16.43
CA LEU A 183 0.66 -1.57 16.86
C LEU A 183 1.89 -1.64 15.97
N ALA A 184 2.27 -2.84 15.50
CA ALA A 184 3.41 -3.04 14.63
C ALA A 184 3.26 -2.33 13.28
N VAL A 185 2.05 -2.25 12.72
CA VAL A 185 1.80 -1.54 11.47
C VAL A 185 1.57 -0.05 11.66
N PHE A 186 1.13 0.38 12.84
CA PHE A 186 0.71 1.76 13.10
C PHE A 186 1.83 2.76 12.80
N PHE A 187 2.99 2.62 13.43
CA PHE A 187 4.06 3.62 13.33
C PHE A 187 4.69 3.72 11.94
N PRO A 188 5.07 2.62 11.24
CA PRO A 188 5.62 2.75 9.90
C PRO A 188 4.63 3.35 8.91
N ILE A 189 3.33 3.02 9.03
CA ILE A 189 2.30 3.56 8.15
C ILE A 189 2.04 5.04 8.46
N MET A 190 1.92 5.42 9.74
CA MET A 190 1.85 6.81 10.16
C MET A 190 3.02 7.62 9.59
N THR A 191 4.24 7.09 9.70
CA THR A 191 5.46 7.76 9.24
C THR A 191 5.39 8.08 7.74
N PHE A 192 5.01 7.11 6.88
CA PHE A 192 4.99 7.40 5.45
C PHE A 192 3.89 8.41 5.07
N VAL A 193 2.74 8.40 5.76
CA VAL A 193 1.65 9.36 5.50
C VAL A 193 2.08 10.78 5.90
N VAL A 194 2.64 10.93 7.09
CA VAL A 194 3.12 12.23 7.60
C VAL A 194 4.24 12.78 6.71
N ALA A 195 5.18 11.93 6.31
CA ALA A 195 6.30 12.32 5.45
C ALA A 195 5.90 12.59 3.98
N GLY A 196 4.67 12.24 3.58
CA GLY A 196 4.20 12.46 2.20
C GLY A 196 4.84 11.53 1.17
N PHE A 197 5.12 10.28 1.56
CA PHE A 197 5.59 9.24 0.64
C PHE A 197 4.43 8.63 -0.16
N GLU A 198 4.74 8.00 -1.29
CA GLU A 198 3.74 7.58 -2.28
C GLU A 198 3.51 6.06 -2.25
N HIS A 199 2.26 5.66 -2.02
CA HIS A 199 1.83 4.26 -1.96
C HIS A 199 0.90 3.94 -3.13
N SER A 200 1.35 3.11 -4.07
CA SER A 200 0.61 2.84 -5.31
C SER A 200 -0.85 2.41 -5.08
N VAL A 201 -1.12 1.55 -4.10
CA VAL A 201 -2.50 1.10 -3.83
C VAL A 201 -3.36 2.19 -3.18
N ALA A 202 -2.76 3.07 -2.35
CA ALA A 202 -3.46 4.25 -1.86
C ALA A 202 -3.74 5.24 -3.00
N ASP A 203 -2.79 5.40 -3.91
CA ASP A 203 -2.92 6.31 -5.04
C ASP A 203 -3.98 5.82 -6.04
N MET A 204 -4.19 4.51 -6.18
CA MET A 204 -5.34 3.94 -6.91
C MET A 204 -6.67 4.52 -6.40
N TYR A 205 -6.82 4.67 -5.08
CA TYR A 205 -8.00 5.29 -4.50
C TYR A 205 -7.99 6.82 -4.67
N TYR A 206 -6.93 7.51 -4.23
CA TYR A 206 -6.91 8.98 -4.22
C TYR A 206 -7.11 9.58 -5.61
N LEU A 207 -6.43 9.04 -6.62
CA LEU A 207 -6.53 9.52 -7.99
C LEU A 207 -7.92 9.24 -8.60
N THR A 208 -8.45 8.03 -8.39
CA THR A 208 -9.77 7.66 -8.88
C THR A 208 -10.87 8.49 -8.20
N ALA A 209 -10.79 8.64 -6.86
CA ALA A 209 -11.74 9.45 -6.10
C ALA A 209 -11.72 10.92 -6.55
N GLY A 210 -10.53 11.50 -6.72
CA GLY A 210 -10.39 12.88 -7.20
C GLY A 210 -10.97 13.09 -8.60
N LEU A 211 -10.67 12.18 -9.54
CA LEU A 211 -11.21 12.22 -10.92
C LEU A 211 -12.74 12.12 -10.94
N MET A 212 -13.29 11.15 -10.20
CA MET A 212 -14.75 10.95 -10.15
C MET A 212 -15.45 12.11 -9.44
N THR A 213 -14.88 12.63 -8.33
CA THR A 213 -15.45 13.76 -7.59
C THR A 213 -15.43 15.03 -8.42
N ALA A 214 -14.32 15.32 -9.12
CA ALA A 214 -14.24 16.46 -10.01
C ALA A 214 -15.29 16.40 -11.14
N ALA A 215 -15.50 15.23 -11.73
CA ALA A 215 -16.53 15.01 -12.74
C ALA A 215 -17.95 15.21 -12.17
N GLN A 216 -18.24 14.69 -10.96
CA GLN A 216 -19.56 14.83 -10.33
C GLN A 216 -19.88 16.28 -9.96
N THR A 217 -18.90 17.02 -9.44
CA THR A 217 -19.09 18.40 -8.96
C THR A 217 -18.87 19.45 -10.05
N SER A 218 -18.52 19.05 -11.27
CA SER A 218 -18.10 19.93 -12.36
C SER A 218 -16.97 20.89 -11.95
N ALA A 219 -16.17 20.51 -10.94
CA ALA A 219 -15.08 21.33 -10.42
C ALA A 219 -13.90 21.35 -11.41
N ALA A 220 -13.29 22.50 -11.57
CA ALA A 220 -12.07 22.64 -12.35
C ALA A 220 -10.93 21.88 -11.67
N ALA A 221 -10.50 20.79 -12.26
CA ALA A 221 -9.40 19.95 -11.78
C ALA A 221 -8.23 20.00 -12.79
N ALA A 222 -7.63 21.18 -12.94
CA ALA A 222 -6.55 21.39 -13.89
C ALA A 222 -5.42 20.38 -13.69
N GLY A 223 -5.02 19.75 -14.78
CA GLY A 223 -3.93 18.77 -14.77
C GLY A 223 -4.31 17.38 -14.21
N LEU A 224 -5.50 17.18 -13.67
CA LEU A 224 -5.96 15.87 -13.20
C LEU A 224 -6.67 15.13 -14.35
N THR A 225 -5.99 14.19 -14.95
CA THR A 225 -6.49 13.34 -16.05
C THR A 225 -6.13 11.88 -15.80
N TRP A 226 -6.87 10.94 -16.39
CA TRP A 226 -6.53 9.52 -16.31
C TRP A 226 -5.11 9.21 -16.81
N GLY A 227 -4.65 9.89 -17.87
CA GLY A 227 -3.28 9.73 -18.38
C GLY A 227 -2.24 10.13 -17.33
N ARG A 228 -2.39 11.29 -16.67
CA ARG A 228 -1.49 11.72 -15.59
C ARG A 228 -1.61 10.83 -14.36
N ALA A 229 -2.81 10.39 -13.99
CA ALA A 229 -3.02 9.48 -12.88
C ALA A 229 -2.29 8.14 -13.11
N LEU A 230 -2.45 7.53 -14.28
CA LEU A 230 -1.89 6.21 -14.56
C LEU A 230 -0.39 6.26 -14.90
N LEU A 231 0.01 7.13 -15.82
CA LEU A 231 1.38 7.18 -16.33
C LEU A 231 2.27 8.16 -15.56
N GLY A 232 1.70 9.27 -15.11
CA GLY A 232 2.44 10.29 -14.35
C GLY A 232 2.64 9.98 -12.88
N ASN A 233 1.71 9.24 -12.26
CA ASN A 233 1.82 8.88 -10.83
C ASN A 233 1.91 7.37 -10.62
N LEU A 234 0.86 6.58 -10.94
CA LEU A 234 0.82 5.16 -10.57
C LEU A 234 2.00 4.36 -11.12
N LEU A 235 2.44 4.62 -12.34
CA LEU A 235 3.59 3.92 -12.93
C LEU A 235 4.88 4.18 -12.16
N PRO A 236 5.37 5.44 -11.99
CA PRO A 236 6.61 5.69 -11.26
C PRO A 236 6.52 5.28 -9.79
N VAL A 237 5.38 5.50 -9.12
CA VAL A 237 5.18 5.07 -7.73
C VAL A 237 5.26 3.54 -7.62
N THR A 238 4.62 2.80 -8.53
CA THR A 238 4.67 1.32 -8.51
C THR A 238 6.09 0.81 -8.70
N LEU A 239 6.85 1.39 -9.63
CA LEU A 239 8.27 1.04 -9.82
C LEU A 239 9.09 1.35 -8.57
N GLY A 240 8.87 2.50 -7.95
CA GLY A 240 9.49 2.86 -6.68
C GLY A 240 9.12 1.90 -5.55
N ASN A 241 7.83 1.56 -5.41
CA ASN A 241 7.37 0.59 -4.42
C ASN A 241 8.03 -0.78 -4.62
N LEU A 242 8.20 -1.24 -5.86
CA LEU A 242 8.92 -2.48 -6.16
C LEU A 242 10.37 -2.40 -5.67
N VAL A 243 11.07 -1.31 -5.95
CA VAL A 243 12.46 -1.13 -5.48
C VAL A 243 12.53 -1.15 -3.96
N GLY A 244 11.70 -0.37 -3.28
CA GLY A 244 11.67 -0.29 -1.81
C GLY A 244 11.36 -1.64 -1.15
N GLY A 245 10.32 -2.32 -1.60
CA GLY A 245 9.88 -3.58 -1.00
C GLY A 245 10.75 -4.79 -1.37
N VAL A 246 11.09 -4.92 -2.66
CA VAL A 246 11.87 -6.06 -3.16
C VAL A 246 13.32 -6.00 -2.70
N PHE A 247 14.01 -4.88 -3.00
CA PHE A 247 15.46 -4.82 -2.76
C PHE A 247 15.79 -4.44 -1.34
N LEU A 248 15.19 -3.35 -0.81
CA LEU A 248 15.58 -2.84 0.50
C LEU A 248 15.10 -3.72 1.66
N VAL A 249 13.99 -4.45 1.50
CA VAL A 249 13.49 -5.34 2.56
C VAL A 249 13.59 -6.81 2.17
N GLY A 250 13.03 -7.21 1.03
CA GLY A 250 12.94 -8.62 0.66
C GLY A 250 14.30 -9.27 0.39
N VAL A 251 15.12 -8.68 -0.49
CA VAL A 251 16.47 -9.21 -0.80
C VAL A 251 17.38 -9.09 0.41
N SER A 252 17.35 -7.95 1.12
CA SER A 252 18.16 -7.74 2.33
C SER A 252 17.79 -8.74 3.44
N GLY A 253 16.49 -8.94 3.69
CA GLY A 253 16.02 -9.91 4.68
C GLY A 253 16.41 -11.35 4.32
N TRP A 254 16.29 -11.71 3.04
CA TRP A 254 16.78 -13.01 2.57
C TRP A 254 18.29 -13.17 2.77
N TYR A 255 19.07 -12.17 2.39
CA TYR A 255 20.53 -12.21 2.51
C TYR A 255 20.98 -12.36 3.96
N LEU A 256 20.36 -11.59 4.87
CA LEU A 256 20.74 -11.55 6.28
C LEU A 256 20.30 -12.80 7.06
N TYR A 257 19.15 -13.37 6.74
CA TYR A 257 18.53 -14.38 7.61
C TYR A 257 18.30 -15.75 6.95
N LEU A 258 18.28 -15.85 5.62
CA LEU A 258 17.94 -17.08 4.90
C LEU A 258 19.07 -17.61 4.02
N LYS A 259 19.98 -16.75 3.55
CA LYS A 259 21.13 -17.18 2.76
C LYS A 259 22.06 -18.00 3.64
N GLN A 260 22.11 -19.33 3.40
CA GLN A 260 23.10 -20.18 4.07
C GLN A 260 24.49 -19.74 3.68
N GLY A 261 25.29 -19.24 4.65
CA GLY A 261 26.72 -19.10 4.46
C GLY A 261 27.29 -20.48 4.12
N LYS A 262 28.18 -20.55 3.13
CA LYS A 262 29.08 -21.71 3.04
C LYS A 262 29.81 -21.76 4.38
N THR A 263 29.47 -22.73 5.23
CA THR A 263 30.26 -23.04 6.42
C THR A 263 31.61 -23.50 5.87
N THR A 264 32.58 -22.59 5.83
CA THR A 264 33.96 -22.98 5.67
C THR A 264 34.30 -23.72 6.95
N VAL A 265 34.24 -25.05 6.90
CA VAL A 265 34.84 -25.91 7.93
C VAL A 265 36.32 -25.62 7.82
N ILE A 266 36.85 -24.78 8.70
CA ILE A 266 38.27 -24.66 8.94
C ILE A 266 38.65 -25.94 9.67
N SER A 267 39.15 -26.91 8.93
CA SER A 267 39.81 -28.14 9.43
C SER A 267 41.14 -27.78 10.04
#